data_4eb22a89656f960dc6c441b6ae6a10d1
#
_entry.id   4eb22a89656f960dc6c441b6ae6a10d1
#
_cell.length_a   1.000
_cell.length_b   1.000
_cell.length_c   1.000
_cell.angle_alpha   90.00
_cell.angle_beta   90.00
_cell.angle_gamma   90.00
#
_symmetry.space_group_name_H-M   'P 1'
#
loop_
_entity.id
_entity.type
_entity.pdbx_description
1 polymer ?
#
loop_
_entity_poly.entity_id
_entity_poly.type
_entity_poly.pdbx_seq_one_letter_code
_entity_poly.pdbx_strand_id
1 'polypeptide(L)'
;MSVGTPLGDGEEVSFSRDYFVEMDVRSEEAYELASEWFDEVVFTKKLVLDGPPDWGELKDELRFLRERYEKVALLLVTNRPGLIKEVKKRNLRALLYVQGGDMRVNRLAIENGVDALISPWLGRKDPGFDHTLAGMAARRGVAIGFSLAPLLSAGPYERVQILRFMTKTWQLVDKYGVPRFITSSAETRWEVRGPGDLMSLGRNIGMDAPRARASLNFYPRRLLKKV
;
A
#
# COMPACT_ATOMS: atom_id res chain seq x y z
N MET A 1 25.48 5.88 22.75
CA MET A 1 24.29 5.67 23.58
C MET A 1 23.15 5.25 22.63
N SER A 2 22.85 3.96 22.70
CA SER A 2 21.82 3.33 21.84
C SER A 2 20.46 3.58 22.44
N VAL A 3 19.58 4.31 21.73
CA VAL A 3 18.17 4.44 22.10
C VAL A 3 17.42 3.35 21.37
N GLY A 4 17.27 2.20 22.03
CA GLY A 4 16.41 1.13 21.57
C GLY A 4 14.95 1.54 21.72
N THR A 5 14.20 1.58 20.62
CA THR A 5 12.75 1.67 20.63
C THR A 5 12.20 0.33 21.10
N PRO A 6 11.32 0.26 22.12
CA PRO A 6 10.73 -1.00 22.54
C PRO A 6 9.71 -1.46 21.50
N LEU A 7 10.05 -2.54 20.79
CA LEU A 7 9.07 -3.37 20.11
C LEU A 7 8.30 -4.13 21.20
N GLY A 8 7.02 -3.81 21.37
CA GLY A 8 6.12 -4.52 22.27
C GLY A 8 5.96 -5.97 21.82
N ASP A 9 6.00 -6.83 22.82
CA ASP A 9 5.58 -8.22 22.89
C ASP A 9 6.29 -9.25 21.99
N GLY A 10 7.15 -9.98 22.65
CA GLY A 10 7.99 -11.10 22.32
C GLY A 10 7.44 -12.24 21.47
N GLU A 11 7.27 -12.05 20.19
CA GLU A 11 7.37 -13.10 19.22
C GLU A 11 8.66 -12.88 18.41
N GLU A 12 9.74 -13.54 18.80
CA GLU A 12 10.89 -13.78 17.92
C GLU A 12 10.41 -14.65 16.75
N VAL A 13 9.97 -14.01 15.68
CA VAL A 13 9.73 -14.72 14.43
C VAL A 13 11.09 -14.97 13.80
N SER A 14 11.65 -16.16 14.04
CA SER A 14 12.83 -16.66 13.34
C SER A 14 12.51 -16.78 11.85
N PHE A 15 12.91 -15.78 11.06
CA PHE A 15 12.80 -15.81 9.61
C PHE A 15 14.04 -16.51 9.03
N SER A 16 13.98 -17.83 8.90
CA SER A 16 15.06 -18.65 8.31
C SER A 16 15.12 -18.54 6.76
N ARG A 17 14.22 -17.83 6.10
CA ARG A 17 14.19 -17.60 4.64
C ARG A 17 13.67 -16.21 4.33
N ASP A 18 14.21 -15.61 3.27
CA ASP A 18 13.70 -14.37 2.70
C ASP A 18 12.30 -14.62 2.14
N TYR A 19 11.30 -14.01 2.74
CA TYR A 19 9.89 -14.14 2.35
C TYR A 19 9.37 -12.75 1.98
N PHE A 20 9.06 -12.54 0.72
CA PHE A 20 8.64 -11.25 0.19
C PHE A 20 7.23 -11.31 -0.36
N VAL A 21 6.49 -10.20 -0.17
CA VAL A 21 5.11 -10.05 -0.60
C VAL A 21 4.97 -8.85 -1.52
N GLU A 22 4.39 -9.05 -2.70
CA GLU A 22 3.93 -7.98 -3.56
C GLU A 22 2.48 -7.62 -3.22
N MET A 23 2.23 -6.38 -2.81
CA MET A 23 0.97 -5.99 -2.19
C MET A 23 -0.06 -5.39 -3.16
N ASP A 24 0.32 -5.07 -4.40
CA ASP A 24 -0.58 -4.39 -5.32
C ASP A 24 -0.21 -4.68 -6.78
N VAL A 25 -0.85 -5.68 -7.36
CA VAL A 25 -0.74 -6.04 -8.77
C VAL A 25 -2.12 -6.06 -9.40
N ARG A 26 -2.29 -5.42 -10.56
CA ARG A 26 -3.60 -5.01 -11.10
C ARG A 26 -4.00 -5.67 -12.41
N SER A 27 -3.17 -6.58 -12.95
CA SER A 27 -3.49 -7.38 -14.13
C SER A 27 -3.03 -8.81 -13.95
N GLU A 28 -3.60 -9.71 -14.73
CA GLU A 28 -3.26 -11.13 -14.73
C GLU A 28 -1.80 -11.38 -15.14
N GLU A 29 -1.35 -10.77 -16.24
CA GLU A 29 0.04 -10.90 -16.72
C GLU A 29 1.07 -10.39 -15.69
N ALA A 30 0.72 -9.32 -14.96
CA ALA A 30 1.59 -8.81 -13.91
C ALA A 30 1.56 -9.73 -12.66
N TYR A 31 0.42 -10.34 -12.34
CA TYR A 31 0.28 -11.29 -11.25
C TYR A 31 1.10 -12.56 -11.51
N GLU A 32 1.01 -13.12 -12.73
CA GLU A 32 1.78 -14.30 -13.12
C GLU A 32 3.29 -14.05 -12.97
N LEU A 33 3.80 -12.93 -13.53
CA LEU A 33 5.21 -12.58 -13.42
C LEU A 33 5.63 -12.29 -11.97
N ALA A 34 4.82 -11.57 -11.19
CA ALA A 34 5.12 -11.30 -9.79
C ALA A 34 5.18 -12.59 -8.95
N SER A 35 4.34 -13.57 -9.27
CA SER A 35 4.31 -14.87 -8.58
C SER A 35 5.57 -15.72 -8.80
N GLU A 36 6.37 -15.41 -9.83
CA GLU A 36 7.70 -16.03 -10.01
C GLU A 36 8.76 -15.47 -9.05
N TRP A 37 8.56 -14.22 -8.54
CA TRP A 37 9.57 -13.47 -7.80
C TRP A 37 9.24 -13.25 -6.33
N PHE A 38 7.97 -13.36 -5.96
CA PHE A 38 7.46 -13.15 -4.61
C PHE A 38 6.83 -14.42 -4.06
N ASP A 39 6.90 -14.61 -2.76
CA ASP A 39 6.29 -15.76 -2.07
C ASP A 39 4.77 -15.62 -1.94
N GLU A 40 4.27 -14.39 -1.87
CA GLU A 40 2.84 -14.05 -1.94
C GLU A 40 2.62 -12.81 -2.80
N VAL A 41 1.51 -12.81 -3.55
CA VAL A 41 1.10 -11.70 -4.40
C VAL A 41 -0.37 -11.37 -4.13
N VAL A 42 -0.67 -10.09 -3.94
CA VAL A 42 -2.03 -9.60 -3.80
C VAL A 42 -2.53 -9.08 -5.14
N PHE A 43 -3.56 -9.74 -5.68
CA PHE A 43 -4.27 -9.21 -6.84
C PHE A 43 -5.17 -8.07 -6.41
N THR A 44 -5.03 -6.91 -7.04
CA THR A 44 -5.78 -5.71 -6.69
C THR A 44 -6.75 -5.31 -7.79
N LYS A 45 -8.05 -5.38 -7.49
CA LYS A 45 -9.09 -4.82 -8.33
C LYS A 45 -9.15 -3.31 -8.14
N LYS A 46 -8.87 -2.56 -9.20
CA LYS A 46 -9.03 -1.09 -9.22
C LYS A 46 -10.49 -0.74 -9.47
N LEU A 47 -11.07 0.04 -8.58
CA LEU A 47 -12.45 0.50 -8.60
C LEU A 47 -12.49 2.03 -8.62
N VAL A 48 -12.84 2.61 -9.76
CA VAL A 48 -12.99 4.07 -9.92
C VAL A 48 -14.45 4.44 -9.72
N LEU A 49 -14.75 5.24 -8.69
CA LEU A 49 -16.13 5.56 -8.30
C LEU A 49 -16.37 7.06 -8.20
N ASP A 50 -17.40 7.53 -8.90
CA ASP A 50 -18.03 8.85 -8.74
C ASP A 50 -19.39 8.79 -8.04
N GLY A 51 -19.85 7.59 -7.68
CA GLY A 51 -21.09 7.28 -6.96
C GLY A 51 -21.06 5.87 -6.39
N PRO A 52 -22.11 5.43 -5.67
CA PRO A 52 -22.23 4.08 -5.18
C PRO A 52 -22.22 3.08 -6.38
N PRO A 53 -21.45 1.99 -6.30
CA PRO A 53 -21.46 0.95 -7.32
C PRO A 53 -22.71 0.08 -7.17
N ASP A 54 -22.98 -0.77 -8.17
CA ASP A 54 -23.83 -1.94 -7.95
C ASP A 54 -23.11 -2.89 -6.97
N TRP A 55 -23.67 -2.99 -5.77
CA TRP A 55 -23.09 -3.80 -4.70
C TRP A 55 -23.21 -5.30 -4.94
N GLY A 56 -24.21 -5.73 -5.74
CA GLY A 56 -24.39 -7.12 -6.12
C GLY A 56 -23.28 -7.55 -7.09
N GLU A 57 -23.15 -6.82 -8.17
CA GLU A 57 -22.13 -7.05 -9.20
C GLU A 57 -20.71 -7.03 -8.60
N LEU A 58 -20.38 -6.02 -7.76
CA LEU A 58 -19.09 -5.92 -7.11
C LEU A 58 -18.78 -7.13 -6.21
N LYS A 59 -19.77 -7.63 -5.47
CA LYS A 59 -19.60 -8.82 -4.62
C LYS A 59 -19.36 -10.09 -5.43
N ASP A 60 -20.08 -10.26 -6.54
CA ASP A 60 -19.93 -11.41 -7.40
C ASP A 60 -18.58 -11.38 -8.12
N GLU A 61 -18.13 -10.21 -8.58
CA GLU A 61 -16.80 -10.03 -9.14
C GLU A 61 -15.70 -10.36 -8.12
N LEU A 62 -15.81 -9.85 -6.89
CA LEU A 62 -14.83 -10.15 -5.83
C LEU A 62 -14.87 -11.63 -5.42
N ARG A 63 -16.02 -12.32 -5.54
CA ARG A 63 -16.10 -13.77 -5.32
C ARG A 63 -15.31 -14.51 -6.39
N PHE A 64 -15.54 -14.18 -7.66
CA PHE A 64 -14.80 -14.76 -8.78
C PHE A 64 -13.28 -14.54 -8.65
N LEU A 65 -12.85 -13.34 -8.27
CA LEU A 65 -11.43 -13.04 -8.08
C LEU A 65 -10.81 -13.87 -6.95
N ARG A 66 -11.53 -14.12 -5.84
CA ARG A 66 -11.05 -14.96 -4.74
C ARG A 66 -10.98 -16.45 -5.06
N GLU A 67 -11.74 -16.93 -6.04
CA GLU A 67 -11.60 -18.29 -6.55
C GLU A 67 -10.33 -18.46 -7.39
N ARG A 68 -9.84 -17.37 -7.98
CA ARG A 68 -8.69 -17.36 -8.87
C ARG A 68 -7.38 -16.94 -8.21
N TYR A 69 -7.43 -16.02 -7.27
CA TYR A 69 -6.27 -15.43 -6.60
C TYR A 69 -6.34 -15.65 -5.10
N GLU A 70 -5.23 -16.11 -4.52
CA GLU A 70 -5.18 -16.43 -3.08
C GLU A 70 -5.48 -15.21 -2.20
N LYS A 71 -4.95 -14.05 -2.57
CA LYS A 71 -5.13 -12.78 -1.87
C LYS A 71 -5.67 -11.72 -2.81
N VAL A 72 -6.75 -11.07 -2.38
CA VAL A 72 -7.43 -10.03 -3.17
C VAL A 72 -7.53 -8.74 -2.37
N ALA A 73 -7.23 -7.63 -3.02
CA ALA A 73 -7.47 -6.29 -2.54
C ALA A 73 -8.40 -5.51 -3.47
N LEU A 74 -9.05 -4.49 -2.93
CA LEU A 74 -9.85 -3.52 -3.66
C LEU A 74 -9.18 -2.15 -3.52
N LEU A 75 -8.72 -1.56 -4.62
CA LEU A 75 -8.20 -0.21 -4.66
C LEU A 75 -9.31 0.77 -5.06
N LEU A 76 -9.82 1.50 -4.09
CA LEU A 76 -10.81 2.55 -4.32
C LEU A 76 -10.12 3.83 -4.80
N VAL A 77 -10.52 4.29 -5.97
CA VAL A 77 -10.15 5.59 -6.57
C VAL A 77 -11.41 6.45 -6.62
N THR A 78 -11.45 7.55 -5.88
CA THR A 78 -12.65 8.41 -5.81
C THR A 78 -12.29 9.85 -5.47
N ASN A 79 -13.07 10.79 -5.99
CA ASN A 79 -13.09 12.20 -5.60
C ASN A 79 -14.18 12.49 -4.55
N ARG A 80 -14.99 11.46 -4.19
CA ARG A 80 -16.08 11.55 -3.21
C ARG A 80 -15.71 10.80 -1.92
N PRO A 81 -15.09 11.47 -0.94
CA PRO A 81 -14.55 10.82 0.25
C PRO A 81 -15.60 10.05 1.07
N GLY A 82 -16.89 10.39 0.98
CA GLY A 82 -17.98 9.68 1.65
C GLY A 82 -18.11 8.21 1.25
N LEU A 83 -17.77 7.88 -0.02
CA LEU A 83 -17.81 6.51 -0.53
C LEU A 83 -16.84 5.56 0.20
N ILE A 84 -15.74 6.06 0.76
CA ILE A 84 -14.79 5.27 1.54
C ILE A 84 -15.50 4.59 2.72
N LYS A 85 -16.33 5.35 3.45
CA LYS A 85 -17.10 4.83 4.58
C LYS A 85 -18.16 3.80 4.15
N GLU A 86 -18.79 4.03 3.01
CA GLU A 86 -19.79 3.11 2.46
C GLU A 86 -19.17 1.78 2.05
N VAL A 87 -18.05 1.83 1.29
CA VAL A 87 -17.31 0.62 0.89
C VAL A 87 -16.81 -0.14 2.11
N LYS A 88 -16.20 0.55 3.09
CA LYS A 88 -15.67 -0.08 4.32
C LYS A 88 -16.75 -0.81 5.12
N LYS A 89 -17.95 -0.24 5.22
CA LYS A 89 -19.08 -0.87 5.92
C LYS A 89 -19.57 -2.18 5.31
N ARG A 90 -19.30 -2.42 4.03
CA ARG A 90 -19.78 -3.61 3.29
C ARG A 90 -19.01 -4.88 3.63
N ASN A 91 -17.86 -4.78 4.29
CA ASN A 91 -17.03 -5.94 4.67
C ASN A 91 -16.86 -6.95 3.51
N LEU A 92 -16.23 -6.50 2.43
CA LEU A 92 -16.19 -7.21 1.15
C LEU A 92 -15.24 -8.42 1.13
N ARG A 93 -14.68 -8.82 2.27
CA ARG A 93 -13.69 -9.91 2.42
C ARG A 93 -12.50 -9.74 1.45
N ALA A 94 -12.02 -8.53 1.32
CA ALA A 94 -10.84 -8.13 0.57
C ALA A 94 -10.14 -7.02 1.33
N LEU A 95 -8.84 -6.87 1.17
CA LEU A 95 -8.13 -5.70 1.71
C LEU A 95 -8.67 -4.44 1.01
N LEU A 96 -8.98 -3.41 1.78
CA LEU A 96 -9.43 -2.14 1.23
C LEU A 96 -8.27 -1.16 1.19
N TYR A 97 -7.81 -0.86 -0.02
CA TYR A 97 -6.87 0.21 -0.31
C TYR A 97 -7.61 1.44 -0.83
N VAL A 98 -7.08 2.62 -0.53
CA VAL A 98 -7.56 3.88 -1.10
C VAL A 98 -6.40 4.55 -1.82
N GLN A 99 -6.63 4.98 -3.06
CA GLN A 99 -5.68 5.81 -3.79
C GLN A 99 -5.67 7.21 -3.20
N GLY A 100 -4.50 7.64 -2.75
CA GLY A 100 -4.31 9.00 -2.26
C GLY A 100 -4.23 10.03 -3.40
N GLY A 101 -4.04 11.30 -3.03
CA GLY A 101 -3.89 12.43 -3.96
C GLY A 101 -4.79 13.63 -3.63
N ASP A 102 -5.87 13.43 -2.93
CA ASP A 102 -6.70 14.49 -2.35
C ASP A 102 -6.60 14.46 -0.82
N MET A 103 -6.48 15.63 -0.16
CA MET A 103 -6.30 15.72 1.29
C MET A 103 -7.52 15.19 2.05
N ARG A 104 -8.73 15.40 1.55
CA ARG A 104 -9.97 14.92 2.18
C ARG A 104 -10.07 13.40 2.05
N VAL A 105 -9.70 12.87 0.88
CA VAL A 105 -9.62 11.42 0.63
C VAL A 105 -8.58 10.79 1.55
N ASN A 106 -7.36 11.33 1.60
CA ASN A 106 -6.28 10.84 2.47
C ASN A 106 -6.73 10.80 3.95
N ARG A 107 -7.32 11.89 4.42
CA ARG A 107 -7.81 11.99 5.79
C ARG A 107 -8.92 10.99 6.09
N LEU A 108 -9.95 10.93 5.25
CA LEU A 108 -11.08 10.02 5.48
C LEU A 108 -10.72 8.54 5.29
N ALA A 109 -9.75 8.21 4.44
CA ALA A 109 -9.20 6.87 4.37
C ALA A 109 -8.63 6.43 5.72
N ILE A 110 -7.80 7.27 6.34
CA ILE A 110 -7.20 7.00 7.64
C ILE A 110 -8.27 7.00 8.75
N GLU A 111 -9.17 7.99 8.78
CA GLU A 111 -10.26 8.08 9.77
C GLU A 111 -11.20 6.88 9.73
N ASN A 112 -11.47 6.30 8.58
CA ASN A 112 -12.31 5.11 8.45
C ASN A 112 -11.54 3.80 8.64
N GLY A 113 -10.23 3.83 8.89
CA GLY A 113 -9.43 2.64 9.16
C GLY A 113 -9.40 1.67 7.98
N VAL A 114 -9.16 2.17 6.77
CA VAL A 114 -8.89 1.31 5.61
C VAL A 114 -7.60 0.51 5.84
N ASP A 115 -7.34 -0.52 5.05
CA ASP A 115 -6.15 -1.33 5.26
C ASP A 115 -4.88 -0.62 4.79
N ALA A 116 -4.97 0.13 3.67
CA ALA A 116 -3.86 0.97 3.22
C ALA A 116 -4.31 2.24 2.49
N LEU A 117 -3.50 3.29 2.61
CA LEU A 117 -3.52 4.49 1.79
C LEU A 117 -2.31 4.45 0.84
N ILE A 118 -2.55 4.37 -0.46
CA ILE A 118 -1.49 4.26 -1.47
C ILE A 118 -1.18 5.63 -2.05
N SER A 119 0.11 5.98 -2.08
CA SER A 119 0.62 7.22 -2.70
C SER A 119 -0.14 8.49 -2.29
N PRO A 120 -0.16 8.89 -1.01
CA PRO A 120 -0.88 10.08 -0.54
C PRO A 120 -0.49 11.37 -1.25
N TRP A 121 0.68 11.41 -1.88
CA TRP A 121 1.24 12.54 -2.64
C TRP A 121 0.82 12.60 -4.11
N LEU A 122 0.09 11.62 -4.64
CA LEU A 122 -0.19 11.51 -6.07
C LEU A 122 -0.93 12.75 -6.60
N GLY A 123 -0.41 13.37 -7.68
CA GLY A 123 -0.99 14.55 -8.30
C GLY A 123 -0.97 15.84 -7.45
N ARG A 124 -0.21 15.84 -6.33
CA ARG A 124 -0.15 16.97 -5.40
C ARG A 124 1.12 17.81 -5.54
N LYS A 125 1.06 19.01 -4.95
CA LYS A 125 2.23 19.91 -4.79
C LYS A 125 2.90 19.77 -3.41
N ASP A 126 2.41 18.86 -2.59
CA ASP A 126 2.86 18.55 -1.22
C ASP A 126 2.77 17.04 -0.95
N PRO A 127 3.33 16.52 0.16
CA PRO A 127 3.29 15.09 0.47
C PRO A 127 1.89 14.50 0.69
N GLY A 128 0.86 15.32 0.93
CA GLY A 128 -0.50 14.83 1.25
C GLY A 128 -0.60 14.04 2.55
N PHE A 129 0.44 14.09 3.38
CA PHE A 129 0.56 13.34 4.62
C PHE A 129 1.37 14.17 5.63
N ASP A 130 0.79 14.47 6.77
CA ASP A 130 1.36 15.30 7.82
C ASP A 130 1.47 14.57 9.16
N HIS A 131 1.95 15.25 10.20
CA HIS A 131 2.10 14.70 11.55
C HIS A 131 0.78 14.20 12.15
N THR A 132 -0.31 14.90 11.88
CA THR A 132 -1.64 14.53 12.38
C THR A 132 -2.13 13.23 11.75
N LEU A 133 -2.00 13.12 10.41
CA LEU A 133 -2.36 11.93 9.67
C LEU A 133 -1.45 10.74 10.03
N ALA A 134 -0.14 10.98 10.23
CA ALA A 134 0.79 9.95 10.66
C ALA A 134 0.43 9.36 12.03
N GLY A 135 0.17 10.24 13.02
CA GLY A 135 -0.27 9.78 14.33
C GLY A 135 -1.61 9.05 14.31
N MET A 136 -2.52 9.46 13.44
CA MET A 136 -3.81 8.79 13.27
C MET A 136 -3.65 7.43 12.56
N ALA A 137 -2.85 7.36 11.49
CA ALA A 137 -2.58 6.13 10.76
C ALA A 137 -1.94 5.06 11.66
N ALA A 138 -0.97 5.46 12.50
CA ALA A 138 -0.34 4.57 13.47
C ALA A 138 -1.37 3.99 14.45
N ARG A 139 -2.21 4.83 15.07
CA ARG A 139 -3.25 4.38 16.02
C ARG A 139 -4.32 3.48 15.37
N ARG A 140 -4.65 3.73 14.11
CA ARG A 140 -5.67 2.97 13.37
C ARG A 140 -5.11 1.74 12.66
N GLY A 141 -3.80 1.57 12.62
CA GLY A 141 -3.14 0.49 11.90
C GLY A 141 -3.34 0.55 10.38
N VAL A 142 -3.51 1.78 9.84
CA VAL A 142 -3.61 2.03 8.39
C VAL A 142 -2.20 2.08 7.81
N ALA A 143 -1.91 1.22 6.84
CA ALA A 143 -0.61 1.20 6.20
C ALA A 143 -0.47 2.29 5.14
N ILE A 144 0.77 2.75 4.92
CA ILE A 144 1.11 3.62 3.80
C ILE A 144 1.81 2.79 2.72
N GLY A 145 1.20 2.74 1.54
CA GLY A 145 1.76 2.09 0.35
C GLY A 145 2.64 3.04 -0.47
N PHE A 146 3.90 2.69 -0.63
CA PHE A 146 4.88 3.39 -1.49
C PHE A 146 4.89 2.71 -2.85
N SER A 147 4.13 3.26 -3.80
CA SER A 147 3.99 2.72 -5.16
C SER A 147 5.10 3.19 -6.08
N LEU A 148 5.68 2.26 -6.86
CA LEU A 148 6.67 2.56 -7.89
C LEU A 148 6.03 3.09 -9.18
N ALA A 149 4.82 2.65 -9.55
CA ALA A 149 4.18 2.97 -10.82
C ALA A 149 4.19 4.47 -11.19
N PRO A 150 3.90 5.43 -10.27
CA PRO A 150 3.99 6.85 -10.59
C PRO A 150 5.39 7.32 -11.00
N LEU A 151 6.46 6.66 -10.51
CA LEU A 151 7.83 6.99 -10.89
C LEU A 151 8.18 6.48 -12.29
N LEU A 152 7.58 5.37 -12.73
CA LEU A 152 7.81 4.80 -14.05
C LEU A 152 7.20 5.67 -15.15
N SER A 153 6.01 6.22 -14.92
CA SER A 153 5.27 7.07 -15.87
C SER A 153 5.66 8.55 -15.83
N ALA A 154 6.30 9.03 -14.76
CA ALA A 154 6.62 10.44 -14.55
C ALA A 154 7.76 10.93 -15.44
N GLY A 155 7.67 12.20 -15.88
CA GLY A 155 8.78 12.91 -16.49
C GLY A 155 9.90 13.25 -15.49
N PRO A 156 11.09 13.68 -15.96
CA PRO A 156 12.25 13.88 -15.07
C PRO A 156 11.98 14.79 -13.87
N TYR A 157 11.35 15.94 -14.11
CA TYR A 157 11.03 16.90 -13.05
C TYR A 157 10.01 16.34 -12.04
N GLU A 158 8.95 15.73 -12.54
CA GLU A 158 7.90 15.14 -11.72
C GLU A 158 8.44 13.97 -10.87
N ARG A 159 9.33 13.15 -11.44
CA ARG A 159 10.00 12.05 -10.73
C ARG A 159 10.77 12.54 -9.50
N VAL A 160 11.50 13.66 -9.63
CA VAL A 160 12.21 14.29 -8.50
C VAL A 160 11.22 14.74 -7.42
N GLN A 161 10.08 15.33 -7.81
CA GLN A 161 9.06 15.76 -6.84
C GLN A 161 8.42 14.56 -6.13
N ILE A 162 8.10 13.50 -6.85
CA ILE A 162 7.54 12.26 -6.26
C ILE A 162 8.52 11.70 -5.23
N LEU A 163 9.80 11.51 -5.59
CA LEU A 163 10.82 11.01 -4.66
C LEU A 163 10.96 11.89 -3.42
N ARG A 164 10.94 13.21 -3.58
CA ARG A 164 10.97 14.15 -2.46
C ARG A 164 9.75 14.00 -1.53
N PHE A 165 8.56 13.79 -2.08
CA PHE A 165 7.35 13.59 -1.27
C PHE A 165 7.34 12.22 -0.60
N MET A 166 7.79 11.16 -1.30
CA MET A 166 7.99 9.85 -0.71
C MET A 166 8.96 9.91 0.48
N THR A 167 10.10 10.60 0.33
CA THR A 167 11.08 10.80 1.42
C THR A 167 10.46 11.50 2.63
N LYS A 168 9.72 12.60 2.41
CA LYS A 168 9.04 13.31 3.50
C LYS A 168 7.98 12.45 4.18
N THR A 169 7.21 11.69 3.40
CA THR A 169 6.21 10.75 3.93
C THR A 169 6.90 9.65 4.73
N TRP A 170 8.00 9.10 4.22
CA TRP A 170 8.79 8.10 4.92
C TRP A 170 9.28 8.59 6.30
N GLN A 171 9.81 9.80 6.39
CA GLN A 171 10.26 10.38 7.67
C GLN A 171 9.14 10.40 8.73
N LEU A 172 7.90 10.69 8.31
CA LEU A 172 6.74 10.66 9.20
C LEU A 172 6.31 9.22 9.54
N VAL A 173 6.31 8.34 8.55
CA VAL A 173 6.00 6.92 8.73
C VAL A 173 6.94 6.28 9.74
N ASP A 174 8.24 6.52 9.61
CA ASP A 174 9.26 6.01 10.54
C ASP A 174 9.10 6.61 11.94
N LYS A 175 8.98 7.94 12.05
CA LYS A 175 8.84 8.66 13.31
C LYS A 175 7.63 8.19 14.14
N TYR A 176 6.51 7.89 13.49
CA TYR A 176 5.26 7.51 14.17
C TYR A 176 5.02 5.99 14.21
N GLY A 177 5.92 5.18 13.66
CA GLY A 177 5.77 3.73 13.62
C GLY A 177 4.57 3.27 12.77
N VAL A 178 4.24 4.00 11.70
CA VAL A 178 3.11 3.68 10.83
C VAL A 178 3.40 2.41 10.04
N PRO A 179 2.46 1.44 9.95
CA PRO A 179 2.59 0.29 9.05
C PRO A 179 2.81 0.74 7.61
N ARG A 180 3.57 -0.03 6.84
CA ARG A 180 3.95 0.36 5.48
C ARG A 180 4.26 -0.82 4.59
N PHE A 181 4.21 -0.58 3.29
CA PHE A 181 4.78 -1.49 2.29
C PHE A 181 5.27 -0.72 1.06
N ILE A 182 6.14 -1.37 0.31
CA ILE A 182 6.58 -0.90 -1.01
C ILE A 182 5.99 -1.87 -2.02
N THR A 183 5.55 -1.37 -3.16
CA THR A 183 4.88 -2.18 -4.19
C THR A 183 5.16 -1.62 -5.58
N SER A 184 5.13 -2.49 -6.60
CA SER A 184 5.18 -2.07 -7.99
C SER A 184 3.92 -1.31 -8.40
N SER A 185 2.75 -1.69 -7.88
CA SER A 185 1.41 -1.26 -8.35
C SER A 185 1.24 -1.51 -9.85
N ALA A 186 1.73 -2.64 -10.34
CA ALA A 186 1.84 -2.95 -11.75
C ALA A 186 0.47 -3.18 -12.40
N GLU A 187 0.18 -2.44 -13.48
CA GLU A 187 -0.98 -2.64 -14.37
C GLU A 187 -0.60 -3.49 -15.60
N THR A 188 0.70 -3.61 -15.90
CA THR A 188 1.25 -4.44 -16.96
C THR A 188 2.44 -5.26 -16.46
N ARG A 189 2.78 -6.35 -17.16
CA ARG A 189 3.97 -7.15 -16.81
C ARG A 189 5.28 -6.35 -16.81
N TRP A 190 5.36 -5.30 -17.64
CA TRP A 190 6.56 -4.47 -17.76
C TRP A 190 6.80 -3.54 -16.57
N GLU A 191 5.80 -3.36 -15.73
CA GLU A 191 5.88 -2.51 -14.52
C GLU A 191 6.25 -3.32 -13.28
N VAL A 192 6.16 -4.64 -13.33
CA VAL A 192 6.57 -5.52 -12.22
C VAL A 192 8.07 -5.36 -11.95
N ARG A 193 8.43 -5.25 -10.67
CA ARG A 193 9.83 -5.19 -10.20
C ARG A 193 10.03 -6.20 -9.09
N GLY A 194 11.19 -6.84 -9.12
CA GLY A 194 11.57 -7.81 -8.10
C GLY A 194 11.84 -7.19 -6.73
N PRO A 195 11.91 -8.02 -5.67
CA PRO A 195 12.13 -7.54 -4.29
C PRO A 195 13.36 -6.65 -4.13
N GLY A 196 14.46 -6.95 -4.84
CA GLY A 196 15.69 -6.17 -4.83
C GLY A 196 15.51 -4.73 -5.33
N ASP A 197 14.74 -4.56 -6.42
CA ASP A 197 14.44 -3.25 -7.00
C ASP A 197 13.55 -2.43 -6.07
N LEU A 198 12.51 -3.07 -5.50
CA LEU A 198 11.62 -2.40 -4.55
C LEU A 198 12.35 -2.04 -3.26
N MET A 199 13.26 -2.88 -2.75
CA MET A 199 14.14 -2.48 -1.63
C MET A 199 15.03 -1.30 -2.00
N SER A 200 15.54 -1.24 -3.24
CA SER A 200 16.35 -0.12 -3.72
C SER A 200 15.53 1.18 -3.76
N LEU A 201 14.25 1.14 -4.16
CA LEU A 201 13.36 2.28 -4.02
C LEU A 201 13.26 2.73 -2.56
N GLY A 202 13.04 1.81 -1.63
CA GLY A 202 13.01 2.11 -0.19
C GLY A 202 14.26 2.81 0.30
N ARG A 203 15.44 2.34 -0.13
CA ARG A 203 16.72 2.96 0.22
C ARG A 203 16.88 4.36 -0.36
N ASN A 204 16.44 4.57 -1.60
CA ASN A 204 16.49 5.89 -2.26
C ASN A 204 15.60 6.94 -1.56
N ILE A 205 14.53 6.54 -0.90
CA ILE A 205 13.68 7.46 -0.12
C ILE A 205 14.10 7.59 1.35
N GLY A 206 15.23 6.96 1.74
CA GLY A 206 15.86 7.13 3.05
C GLY A 206 15.64 5.98 4.04
N MET A 207 15.11 4.84 3.62
CA MET A 207 15.06 3.64 4.47
C MET A 207 16.46 3.02 4.57
N ASP A 208 16.84 2.52 5.74
CA ASP A 208 17.95 1.57 5.85
C ASP A 208 17.54 0.18 5.29
N ALA A 209 18.51 -0.71 5.12
CA ALA A 209 18.26 -2.02 4.54
C ALA A 209 17.25 -2.86 5.35
N PRO A 210 17.31 -2.94 6.70
CA PRO A 210 16.32 -3.63 7.50
C PRO A 210 14.90 -3.07 7.33
N ARG A 211 14.74 -1.74 7.30
CA ARG A 211 13.44 -1.08 7.13
C ARG A 211 12.86 -1.28 5.74
N ALA A 212 13.69 -1.19 4.68
CA ALA A 212 13.27 -1.49 3.31
C ALA A 212 12.79 -2.94 3.20
N ARG A 213 13.56 -3.89 3.76
CA ARG A 213 13.17 -5.31 3.81
C ARG A 213 11.86 -5.54 4.57
N ALA A 214 11.70 -4.93 5.76
CA ALA A 214 10.49 -5.04 6.56
C ALA A 214 9.25 -4.51 5.82
N SER A 215 9.43 -3.57 4.89
CA SER A 215 8.35 -3.03 4.05
C SER A 215 7.90 -3.98 2.93
N LEU A 216 8.63 -5.07 2.67
CA LEU A 216 8.27 -6.13 1.72
C LEU A 216 7.97 -7.47 2.40
N ASN A 217 8.23 -7.58 3.69
CA ASN A 217 8.10 -8.82 4.45
C ASN A 217 7.17 -8.64 5.66
N PHE A 218 7.65 -8.03 6.73
CA PHE A 218 6.99 -7.97 8.04
C PHE A 218 5.63 -7.28 7.99
N TYR A 219 5.57 -6.05 7.46
CA TYR A 219 4.33 -5.29 7.41
C TYR A 219 3.30 -5.86 6.43
N PRO A 220 3.67 -6.26 5.19
CA PRO A 220 2.79 -7.00 4.29
C PRO A 220 2.15 -8.21 4.94
N ARG A 221 2.94 -9.13 5.50
CA ARG A 221 2.43 -10.34 6.15
C ARG A 221 1.47 -10.05 7.32
N ARG A 222 1.74 -8.98 8.07
CA ARG A 222 0.84 -8.54 9.14
C ARG A 222 -0.48 -8.01 8.60
N LEU A 223 -0.48 -7.34 7.45
CA LEU A 223 -1.70 -6.90 6.76
C LEU A 223 -2.50 -8.07 6.22
N LEU A 224 -1.86 -9.07 5.63
CA LEU A 224 -2.52 -10.26 5.09
C LEU A 224 -3.23 -11.12 6.12
N LYS A 225 -2.84 -11.05 7.39
CA LYS A 225 -3.57 -11.73 8.50
C LYS A 225 -4.98 -11.16 8.75
N LYS A 226 -5.36 -10.06 8.11
CA LYS A 226 -6.69 -9.44 8.26
C LYS A 226 -7.75 -10.02 7.32
N VAL A 227 -7.36 -10.82 6.32
CA VAL A 227 -8.23 -11.40 5.29
C VAL A 227 -8.02 -12.91 5.15
#